data_62b82b0f72401e5d71b62417212cd481
#
_entry.id   62b82b0f72401e5d71b62417212cd481
#
_cell.length_a   1.000
_cell.length_b   1.000
_cell.length_c   1.000
_cell.angle_alpha   90.00
_cell.angle_beta   90.00
_cell.angle_gamma   90.00
#
_symmetry.space_group_name_H-M   'P 1'
#
loop_
_entity.id
_entity.type
_entity.pdbx_description
1 polymer ?
#
loop_
_entity_poly.entity_id
_entity_poly.type
_entity_poly.pdbx_seq_one_letter_code
_entity_poly.pdbx_strand_id
1 'polypeptide(L)'
;GGGQEQYAFYYRTSHFQFDSAWLHNDSELDEFQREPFISSFNLLSQNGTVLEDMTFITVHTKPSHAVNETAALHNVVETYKQNSTESDIIVLGDFNADCSYASTYELNQLDIRSPDYLWVVPDSADTTFSENTHCAYDRIVLTSDIEDRFFGRWGVDRAMTDSDVSDHYPVWFDLDRTEDVFA
;
A
#
# COMPACT_ATOMS: atom_id res chain seq x y z
N GLY A 1 -4.34 -9.66 23.54
CA GLY A 1 -2.94 -9.42 23.26
C GLY A 1 -2.70 -9.67 21.79
N GLY A 2 -2.86 -8.63 20.96
CA GLY A 2 -2.43 -8.67 19.55
C GLY A 2 -0.92 -8.76 19.52
N GLY A 3 -0.37 -9.58 18.62
CA GLY A 3 1.07 -9.58 18.34
C GLY A 3 1.48 -8.17 17.91
N GLN A 4 2.56 -7.64 18.49
CA GLN A 4 3.14 -6.39 18.01
C GLN A 4 3.91 -6.71 16.73
N GLU A 5 3.49 -6.12 15.62
CA GLU A 5 4.22 -6.16 14.36
C GLU A 5 4.95 -4.83 14.15
N GLN A 6 6.00 -4.87 13.34
CA GLN A 6 6.80 -3.70 13.01
C GLN A 6 6.77 -3.50 11.50
N TYR A 7 6.50 -2.27 11.08
CA TYR A 7 6.68 -1.85 9.70
C TYR A 7 8.09 -1.29 9.51
N ALA A 8 8.69 -1.52 8.34
CA ALA A 8 10.00 -1.01 8.00
C ALA A 8 10.08 -0.60 6.53
N PHE A 9 10.72 0.52 6.28
CA PHE A 9 11.01 1.01 4.94
C PHE A 9 12.52 1.02 4.70
N TYR A 10 12.94 0.41 3.58
CA TYR A 10 14.30 0.49 3.06
C TYR A 10 14.28 1.32 1.79
N TYR A 11 15.03 2.39 1.73
CA TYR A 11 15.02 3.31 0.61
C TYR A 11 16.44 3.76 0.20
N ARG A 12 16.58 4.18 -1.04
CA ARG A 12 17.83 4.75 -1.55
C ARG A 12 17.86 6.24 -1.23
N THR A 13 18.82 6.68 -0.42
CA THR A 13 19.00 8.08 -0.01
C THR A 13 19.38 9.01 -1.15
N SER A 14 19.81 8.47 -2.30
CA SER A 14 20.01 9.23 -3.54
C SER A 14 18.71 9.51 -4.32
N HIS A 15 17.59 8.87 -3.92
CA HIS A 15 16.30 9.01 -4.59
C HIS A 15 15.23 9.54 -3.66
N PHE A 16 15.34 9.24 -2.39
CA PHE A 16 14.38 9.64 -1.38
C PHE A 16 15.05 10.25 -0.16
N GLN A 17 14.42 11.25 0.38
CA GLN A 17 14.72 11.81 1.70
C GLN A 17 13.53 11.51 2.60
N PHE A 18 13.79 10.86 3.73
CA PHE A 18 12.77 10.65 4.76
C PHE A 18 12.36 11.99 5.35
N ASP A 19 11.06 12.20 5.48
CA ASP A 19 10.47 13.36 6.12
C ASP A 19 9.92 13.02 7.50
N SER A 20 8.85 12.23 7.55
CA SER A 20 8.15 11.93 8.79
C SER A 20 7.46 10.57 8.76
N ALA A 21 7.17 10.02 9.95
CA ALA A 21 6.37 8.80 10.06
C ALA A 21 5.66 8.71 11.42
N TRP A 22 4.45 8.10 11.41
CA TRP A 22 3.65 7.88 12.62
C TRP A 22 2.65 6.73 12.41
N LEU A 23 2.09 6.23 13.50
CA LEU A 23 0.93 5.34 13.42
C LEU A 23 -0.36 6.16 13.30
N HIS A 24 -1.29 5.68 12.52
CA HIS A 24 -2.64 6.26 12.47
C HIS A 24 -3.26 6.25 13.86
N ASN A 25 -3.90 7.34 14.25
CA ASN A 25 -4.60 7.39 15.54
C ASN A 25 -6.00 6.79 15.41
N ASP A 26 -6.15 5.55 15.78
CA ASP A 26 -7.40 4.78 15.74
C ASP A 26 -8.13 4.72 17.09
N SER A 27 -7.72 5.53 18.07
CA SER A 27 -8.20 5.44 19.46
C SER A 27 -9.69 5.75 19.65
N GLU A 28 -10.36 6.39 18.70
CA GLU A 28 -11.78 6.74 18.77
C GLU A 28 -12.68 5.66 18.15
N LEU A 29 -12.26 5.05 17.05
CA LEU A 29 -13.06 4.12 16.26
C LEU A 29 -12.66 2.66 16.43
N ASP A 30 -11.40 2.38 16.79
CA ASP A 30 -10.82 1.04 16.99
C ASP A 30 -11.10 0.11 15.80
N GLU A 31 -10.89 0.66 14.56
CA GLU A 31 -11.20 -0.01 13.31
C GLU A 31 -10.12 -1.01 12.90
N PHE A 32 -8.87 -0.84 13.39
CA PHE A 32 -7.72 -1.66 13.01
C PHE A 32 -7.21 -2.50 14.17
N GLN A 33 -6.93 -3.76 13.92
CA GLN A 33 -6.22 -4.62 14.88
C GLN A 33 -4.75 -4.19 15.03
N ARG A 34 -4.19 -3.63 13.95
CA ARG A 34 -2.85 -3.05 13.84
C ARG A 34 -3.00 -1.75 13.07
N GLU A 35 -2.72 -0.65 13.74
CA GLU A 35 -2.90 0.67 13.14
C GLU A 35 -2.01 0.84 11.91
N PRO A 36 -2.53 1.42 10.82
CA PRO A 36 -1.74 1.73 9.64
C PRO A 36 -0.55 2.63 9.98
N PHE A 37 0.60 2.31 9.39
CA PHE A 37 1.81 3.11 9.51
C PHE A 37 1.92 4.07 8.34
N ILE A 38 1.92 5.35 8.62
CA ILE A 38 2.00 6.43 7.63
C ILE A 38 3.42 6.95 7.61
N SER A 39 4.02 7.05 6.43
CA SER A 39 5.36 7.59 6.25
C SER A 39 5.43 8.48 5.02
N SER A 40 6.06 9.64 5.16
CA SER A 40 6.26 10.60 4.09
C SER A 40 7.72 10.70 3.70
N PHE A 41 7.95 10.81 2.40
CA PHE A 41 9.27 10.94 1.79
C PHE A 41 9.24 12.01 0.72
N ASN A 42 10.34 12.76 0.60
CA ASN A 42 10.60 13.62 -0.54
C ASN A 42 11.28 12.82 -1.64
N LEU A 43 10.72 12.80 -2.85
CA LEU A 43 11.40 12.29 -4.04
C LEU A 43 12.46 13.29 -4.49
N LEU A 44 13.67 12.81 -4.74
CA LEU A 44 14.80 13.65 -5.12
C LEU A 44 15.13 13.51 -6.61
N SER A 45 15.46 14.62 -7.23
CA SER A 45 16.10 14.66 -8.55
C SER A 45 17.52 14.09 -8.50
N GLN A 46 18.15 13.91 -9.66
CA GLN A 46 19.54 13.43 -9.77
C GLN A 46 20.55 14.37 -9.10
N ASN A 47 20.23 15.67 -8.98
CA ASN A 47 21.08 16.66 -8.32
C ASN A 47 20.72 16.87 -6.84
N GLY A 48 19.78 16.08 -6.30
CA GLY A 48 19.35 16.14 -4.89
C GLY A 48 18.32 17.23 -4.57
N THR A 49 17.72 17.86 -5.57
CA THR A 49 16.61 18.80 -5.36
C THR A 49 15.32 18.00 -5.09
N VAL A 50 14.51 18.44 -4.15
CA VAL A 50 13.18 17.88 -3.91
C VAL A 50 12.30 18.15 -5.13
N LEU A 51 11.73 17.10 -5.68
CA LEU A 51 10.78 17.15 -6.81
C LEU A 51 9.35 17.23 -6.30
N GLU A 52 9.02 16.34 -5.36
CA GLU A 52 7.69 16.20 -4.80
C GLU A 52 7.73 15.40 -3.50
N ASP A 53 6.64 15.46 -2.76
CA ASP A 53 6.41 14.65 -1.59
C ASP A 53 5.60 13.40 -1.98
N MET A 54 5.81 12.30 -1.27
CA MET A 54 5.08 11.04 -1.46
C MET A 54 4.73 10.43 -0.11
N THR A 55 3.50 9.99 0.05
CA THR A 55 3.05 9.36 1.28
C THR A 55 2.71 7.89 1.07
N PHE A 56 3.23 7.06 1.96
CA PHE A 56 2.96 5.64 2.02
C PHE A 56 2.13 5.31 3.26
N ILE A 57 1.00 4.65 3.08
CA ILE A 57 0.15 4.12 4.15
C ILE A 57 0.29 2.60 4.11
N THR A 58 0.97 2.04 5.10
CA THR A 58 1.25 0.60 5.16
C THR A 58 0.35 -0.08 6.17
N VAL A 59 -0.22 -1.22 5.78
CA VAL A 59 -1.15 -1.99 6.61
C VAL A 59 -0.85 -3.48 6.54
N HIS A 60 -1.11 -4.19 7.63
CA HIS A 60 -1.33 -5.62 7.65
C HIS A 60 -2.65 -5.89 8.36
N THR A 61 -3.71 -6.12 7.61
CA THR A 61 -5.04 -6.32 8.16
C THR A 61 -5.16 -7.67 8.84
N LYS A 62 -6.08 -7.75 9.80
CA LYS A 62 -6.42 -9.02 10.40
C LYS A 62 -7.29 -9.85 9.45
N PRO A 63 -6.94 -11.10 9.12
CA PRO A 63 -7.70 -11.95 8.21
C PRO A 63 -9.20 -11.97 8.46
N SER A 64 -9.62 -12.12 9.73
CA SER A 64 -11.04 -12.15 10.11
C SER A 64 -11.76 -10.80 10.03
N HIS A 65 -11.03 -9.69 9.83
CA HIS A 65 -11.54 -8.33 9.71
C HIS A 65 -11.13 -7.67 8.39
N ALA A 66 -10.58 -8.44 7.45
CA ALA A 66 -9.97 -7.94 6.21
C ALA A 66 -10.87 -6.96 5.45
N VAL A 67 -12.16 -7.26 5.29
CA VAL A 67 -13.12 -6.37 4.61
C VAL A 67 -13.28 -5.04 5.36
N ASN A 68 -13.48 -5.10 6.69
CA ASN A 68 -13.72 -3.90 7.48
C ASN A 68 -12.49 -3.01 7.57
N GLU A 69 -11.31 -3.61 7.83
CA GLU A 69 -10.05 -2.86 7.90
C GLU A 69 -9.67 -2.29 6.52
N THR A 70 -9.93 -3.03 5.42
CA THR A 70 -9.76 -2.50 4.06
C THR A 70 -10.71 -1.33 3.78
N ALA A 71 -11.97 -1.41 4.25
CA ALA A 71 -12.93 -0.30 4.12
C ALA A 71 -12.43 0.95 4.88
N ALA A 72 -11.93 0.77 6.09
CA ALA A 72 -11.44 1.86 6.94
C ALA A 72 -10.23 2.59 6.34
N LEU A 73 -9.44 1.95 5.46
CA LEU A 73 -8.31 2.60 4.78
C LEU A 73 -8.74 3.82 3.95
N HIS A 74 -9.96 3.82 3.39
CA HIS A 74 -10.49 5.01 2.73
C HIS A 74 -10.55 6.20 3.69
N ASN A 75 -11.03 6.01 4.92
CA ASN A 75 -11.11 7.06 5.92
C ASN A 75 -9.72 7.56 6.34
N VAL A 76 -8.73 6.66 6.40
CA VAL A 76 -7.33 7.03 6.67
C VAL A 76 -6.78 7.95 5.58
N VAL A 77 -7.00 7.60 4.30
CA VAL A 77 -6.58 8.42 3.15
C VAL A 77 -7.27 9.78 3.17
N GLU A 78 -8.58 9.82 3.35
CA GLU A 78 -9.35 11.07 3.36
C GLU A 78 -8.97 11.97 4.54
N THR A 79 -8.77 11.37 5.72
CA THR A 79 -8.28 12.13 6.90
C THR A 79 -6.90 12.71 6.65
N TYR A 80 -6.01 11.96 5.99
CA TYR A 80 -4.69 12.45 5.62
C TYR A 80 -4.81 13.63 4.65
N LYS A 81 -5.57 13.49 3.54
CA LYS A 81 -5.80 14.55 2.54
C LYS A 81 -6.37 15.82 3.14
N GLN A 82 -7.25 15.72 4.14
CA GLN A 82 -7.82 16.90 4.83
C GLN A 82 -6.81 17.67 5.67
N ASN A 83 -5.75 17.01 6.14
CA ASN A 83 -4.74 17.59 7.05
C ASN A 83 -3.38 17.83 6.36
N SER A 84 -3.25 17.48 5.10
CA SER A 84 -2.04 17.63 4.29
C SER A 84 -2.34 18.32 2.96
N THR A 85 -1.33 18.95 2.38
CA THR A 85 -1.39 19.40 0.97
C THR A 85 -0.93 18.31 0.00
N GLU A 86 -0.40 17.20 0.54
CA GLU A 86 0.07 16.05 -0.22
C GLU A 86 -1.09 15.16 -0.63
N SER A 87 -1.18 14.81 -1.89
CA SER A 87 -2.21 13.96 -2.47
C SER A 87 -1.67 12.69 -3.13
N ASP A 88 -0.35 12.61 -3.32
CA ASP A 88 0.33 11.44 -3.89
C ASP A 88 0.47 10.34 -2.84
N ILE A 89 -0.62 9.60 -2.64
CA ILE A 89 -0.73 8.59 -1.59
C ILE A 89 -0.72 7.19 -2.19
N ILE A 90 0.11 6.34 -1.61
CA ILE A 90 0.24 4.92 -1.95
C ILE A 90 -0.14 4.11 -0.72
N VAL A 91 -1.23 3.35 -0.80
CA VAL A 91 -1.63 2.40 0.25
C VAL A 91 -1.14 1.02 -0.13
N LEU A 92 -0.38 0.37 0.75
CA LEU A 92 0.23 -0.91 0.43
C LEU A 92 0.37 -1.83 1.66
N GLY A 93 0.49 -3.12 1.40
CA GLY A 93 0.71 -4.14 2.43
C GLY A 93 -0.11 -5.40 2.22
N ASP A 94 -0.15 -6.24 3.24
CA ASP A 94 -1.02 -7.42 3.29
C ASP A 94 -2.42 -7.00 3.75
N PHE A 95 -3.35 -6.96 2.79
CA PHE A 95 -4.74 -6.62 3.06
C PHE A 95 -5.57 -7.84 3.47
N ASN A 96 -5.02 -9.06 3.33
CA ASN A 96 -5.77 -10.30 3.53
C ASN A 96 -7.14 -10.31 2.78
N ALA A 97 -7.31 -9.41 1.80
CA ALA A 97 -8.59 -9.09 1.17
C ALA A 97 -8.81 -9.93 -0.09
N ASP A 98 -8.90 -11.25 0.09
CA ASP A 98 -9.20 -12.21 -0.98
C ASP A 98 -9.60 -13.58 -0.40
N CYS A 99 -9.89 -14.53 -1.26
CA CYS A 99 -10.19 -15.94 -0.98
C CYS A 99 -11.30 -16.10 0.06
N SER A 100 -10.98 -16.72 1.21
CA SER A 100 -11.96 -16.97 2.27
C SER A 100 -12.18 -15.78 3.22
N TYR A 101 -11.34 -14.75 3.14
CA TYR A 101 -11.40 -13.61 4.04
C TYR A 101 -12.19 -12.43 3.47
N ALA A 102 -12.30 -12.32 2.14
CA ALA A 102 -13.07 -11.30 1.48
C ALA A 102 -13.53 -11.78 0.10
N SER A 103 -14.81 -11.67 -0.19
CA SER A 103 -15.32 -11.94 -1.53
C SER A 103 -15.15 -10.71 -2.43
N THR A 104 -14.99 -10.94 -3.73
CA THR A 104 -14.96 -9.86 -4.74
C THR A 104 -16.23 -8.98 -4.67
N TYR A 105 -17.37 -9.57 -4.29
CA TYR A 105 -18.61 -8.81 -4.13
C TYR A 105 -18.51 -7.80 -2.97
N GLU A 106 -17.99 -8.22 -1.81
CA GLU A 106 -17.81 -7.33 -0.64
C GLU A 106 -16.80 -6.23 -0.97
N LEU A 107 -15.66 -6.60 -1.56
CA LEU A 107 -14.62 -5.62 -1.92
C LEU A 107 -15.14 -4.55 -2.89
N ASN A 108 -15.95 -4.94 -3.88
CA ASN A 108 -16.50 -3.99 -4.87
C ASN A 108 -17.53 -3.01 -4.29
N GLN A 109 -17.92 -3.15 -3.03
CA GLN A 109 -18.80 -2.19 -2.33
C GLN A 109 -18.01 -1.15 -1.53
N LEU A 110 -16.70 -1.30 -1.42
CA LEU A 110 -15.85 -0.43 -0.60
C LEU A 110 -15.52 0.88 -1.33
N ASP A 111 -15.51 1.99 -0.61
CA ASP A 111 -15.16 3.31 -1.17
C ASP A 111 -13.73 3.35 -1.70
N ILE A 112 -12.80 2.59 -1.10
CA ILE A 112 -11.42 2.44 -1.60
C ILE A 112 -11.34 1.65 -2.93
N ARG A 113 -12.46 1.12 -3.43
CA ARG A 113 -12.61 0.51 -4.77
C ARG A 113 -13.28 1.45 -5.77
N SER A 114 -13.62 2.67 -5.37
CA SER A 114 -14.14 3.69 -6.28
C SER A 114 -13.13 4.06 -7.36
N PRO A 115 -13.54 4.74 -8.44
CA PRO A 115 -12.64 5.20 -9.50
C PRO A 115 -11.56 6.19 -9.04
N ASP A 116 -11.63 6.68 -7.80
CA ASP A 116 -10.60 7.56 -7.22
C ASP A 116 -9.35 6.78 -6.78
N TYR A 117 -9.36 5.45 -6.94
CA TYR A 117 -8.27 4.56 -6.54
C TYR A 117 -7.93 3.54 -7.62
N LEU A 118 -6.66 3.44 -7.97
CA LEU A 118 -6.13 2.41 -8.85
C LEU A 118 -5.54 1.24 -8.03
N TRP A 119 -6.13 0.08 -8.13
CA TRP A 119 -5.58 -1.16 -7.56
C TRP A 119 -4.58 -1.76 -8.53
N VAL A 120 -3.29 -1.56 -8.25
CA VAL A 120 -2.18 -2.01 -9.11
C VAL A 120 -2.07 -3.52 -9.15
N VAL A 121 -2.20 -4.18 -8.00
CA VAL A 121 -2.20 -5.65 -7.90
C VAL A 121 -3.65 -6.13 -8.05
N PRO A 122 -4.00 -6.81 -9.18
CA PRO A 122 -5.38 -7.25 -9.44
C PRO A 122 -5.79 -8.43 -8.55
N ASP A 123 -7.11 -8.67 -8.48
CA ASP A 123 -7.67 -9.78 -7.70
C ASP A 123 -7.28 -11.17 -8.23
N SER A 124 -6.78 -11.24 -9.46
CA SER A 124 -6.27 -12.49 -10.06
C SER A 124 -4.80 -12.78 -9.74
N ALA A 125 -4.11 -11.87 -9.02
CA ALA A 125 -2.74 -12.10 -8.61
C ALA A 125 -2.69 -13.20 -7.54
N ASP A 126 -1.59 -13.95 -7.54
CA ASP A 126 -1.28 -14.86 -6.45
C ASP A 126 -0.01 -14.36 -5.76
N THR A 127 -0.16 -13.86 -4.54
CA THR A 127 0.94 -13.32 -3.74
C THR A 127 1.37 -14.27 -2.62
N THR A 128 0.71 -15.43 -2.50
CA THR A 128 0.97 -16.41 -1.43
C THR A 128 2.07 -17.40 -1.81
N PHE A 129 2.92 -17.76 -0.85
CA PHE A 129 3.96 -18.78 -1.00
C PHE A 129 3.41 -20.18 -0.67
N SER A 130 2.29 -20.54 -1.26
CA SER A 130 1.59 -21.79 -0.97
C SER A 130 1.25 -22.52 -2.25
N GLU A 131 1.42 -23.83 -2.29
CA GLU A 131 0.99 -24.68 -3.42
C GLU A 131 -0.54 -24.85 -3.47
N ASN A 132 -1.24 -24.57 -2.38
CA ASN A 132 -2.67 -24.84 -2.22
C ASN A 132 -3.51 -23.54 -2.08
N THR A 133 -2.88 -22.40 -1.97
CA THR A 133 -3.53 -21.11 -1.80
C THR A 133 -3.03 -20.17 -2.89
N HIS A 134 -3.95 -19.57 -3.63
CA HIS A 134 -3.65 -18.65 -4.73
C HIS A 134 -4.48 -17.40 -4.53
N CYS A 135 -4.03 -16.54 -3.62
CA CYS A 135 -4.79 -15.37 -3.17
C CYS A 135 -3.97 -14.09 -3.37
N ALA A 136 -4.68 -13.02 -3.71
CA ALA A 136 -4.12 -11.69 -3.84
C ALA A 136 -4.23 -10.95 -2.50
N TYR A 137 -3.43 -11.32 -1.51
CA TYR A 137 -3.45 -10.69 -0.20
C TYR A 137 -2.66 -9.39 -0.17
N ASP A 138 -1.50 -9.36 -0.84
CA ASP A 138 -0.62 -8.19 -0.89
C ASP A 138 -1.07 -7.23 -1.98
N ARG A 139 -1.39 -6.01 -1.59
CA ARG A 139 -1.98 -5.00 -2.46
C ARG A 139 -1.14 -3.74 -2.52
N ILE A 140 -1.26 -3.06 -3.64
CA ILE A 140 -0.76 -1.71 -3.87
C ILE A 140 -1.91 -0.93 -4.49
N VAL A 141 -2.30 0.16 -3.83
CA VAL A 141 -3.41 1.02 -4.23
C VAL A 141 -2.90 2.45 -4.34
N LEU A 142 -3.12 3.08 -5.47
CA LEU A 142 -2.73 4.46 -5.74
C LEU A 142 -3.95 5.36 -5.67
N THR A 143 -3.82 6.57 -5.13
CA THR A 143 -4.81 7.61 -5.33
C THR A 143 -4.78 8.14 -6.76
N SER A 144 -5.88 8.71 -7.25
CA SER A 144 -5.97 9.25 -8.61
C SER A 144 -4.94 10.33 -8.91
N ASP A 145 -4.46 11.02 -7.88
CA ASP A 145 -3.47 12.09 -8.03
C ASP A 145 -2.11 11.57 -8.55
N ILE A 146 -1.74 10.33 -8.20
CA ILE A 146 -0.48 9.69 -8.61
C ILE A 146 -0.66 8.67 -9.75
N GLU A 147 -1.90 8.36 -10.14
CA GLU A 147 -2.21 7.31 -11.12
C GLU A 147 -1.53 7.52 -12.47
N ASP A 148 -1.49 8.76 -12.96
CA ASP A 148 -0.90 9.13 -14.26
C ASP A 148 0.60 8.76 -14.37
N ARG A 149 1.27 8.52 -13.26
CA ARG A 149 2.67 8.11 -13.18
C ARG A 149 2.86 6.60 -13.26
N PHE A 150 1.77 5.84 -13.19
CA PHE A 150 1.82 4.38 -13.28
C PHE A 150 1.65 3.91 -14.72
N PHE A 151 2.70 3.35 -15.32
CA PHE A 151 2.69 2.84 -16.70
C PHE A 151 2.30 1.37 -16.83
N GLY A 152 1.59 0.83 -15.88
CA GLY A 152 1.07 -0.53 -15.96
C GLY A 152 2.11 -1.62 -15.67
N ARG A 153 3.29 -1.29 -15.14
CA ARG A 153 4.30 -2.27 -14.75
C ARG A 153 4.22 -2.60 -13.26
N TRP A 154 3.89 -3.83 -12.99
CA TRP A 154 3.86 -4.41 -11.64
C TRP A 154 4.17 -5.91 -11.73
N GLY A 155 4.43 -6.55 -10.61
CA GLY A 155 4.62 -8.00 -10.59
C GLY A 155 4.73 -8.57 -9.19
N VAL A 156 4.74 -9.91 -9.16
CA VAL A 156 5.02 -10.72 -7.99
C VAL A 156 6.41 -11.33 -8.18
N ASP A 157 7.34 -11.06 -7.26
CA ASP A 157 8.70 -11.60 -7.34
C ASP A 157 8.73 -13.05 -6.83
N ARG A 158 8.76 -13.97 -7.77
CA ARG A 158 8.84 -15.41 -7.49
C ARG A 158 10.27 -15.94 -7.40
N ALA A 159 11.28 -15.07 -7.41
CA ALA A 159 12.67 -15.48 -7.19
C ALA A 159 12.96 -15.81 -5.73
N MET A 160 12.15 -15.31 -4.80
CA MET A 160 12.19 -15.73 -3.40
C MET A 160 11.68 -17.18 -3.31
N THR A 161 12.49 -18.07 -2.75
CA THR A 161 12.19 -19.51 -2.66
C THR A 161 12.29 -20.05 -1.23
N ASP A 162 12.47 -19.18 -0.24
CA ASP A 162 12.65 -19.54 1.15
C ASP A 162 11.40 -19.14 1.98
N SER A 163 10.54 -20.12 2.24
CA SER A 163 9.33 -19.92 3.02
C SER A 163 9.59 -19.64 4.53
N ASP A 164 10.81 -19.84 5.00
CA ASP A 164 11.18 -19.49 6.36
C ASP A 164 11.37 -17.97 6.52
N VAL A 165 11.54 -17.25 5.40
CA VAL A 165 11.64 -15.79 5.38
C VAL A 165 10.26 -15.13 5.36
N SER A 166 9.35 -15.63 4.52
CA SER A 166 7.97 -15.15 4.41
C SER A 166 7.09 -16.22 3.75
N ASP A 167 5.85 -16.27 4.13
CA ASP A 167 4.80 -17.06 3.49
C ASP A 167 4.09 -16.33 2.33
N HIS A 168 4.57 -15.12 2.00
CA HIS A 168 4.14 -14.33 0.86
C HIS A 168 5.31 -13.98 -0.06
N TYR A 169 5.03 -13.82 -1.35
CA TYR A 169 5.96 -13.27 -2.33
C TYR A 169 5.97 -11.74 -2.29
N PRO A 170 7.12 -11.09 -2.47
CA PRO A 170 7.17 -9.64 -2.65
C PRO A 170 6.36 -9.19 -3.87
N VAL A 171 5.61 -8.11 -3.72
CA VAL A 171 4.96 -7.40 -4.84
C VAL A 171 5.70 -6.11 -5.13
N TRP A 172 5.73 -5.72 -6.40
CA TRP A 172 6.42 -4.52 -6.85
C TRP A 172 5.65 -3.81 -7.94
N PHE A 173 5.91 -2.54 -8.11
CA PHE A 173 5.41 -1.70 -9.20
C PHE A 173 6.42 -0.61 -9.54
N ASP A 174 6.26 -0.01 -10.72
CA ASP A 174 7.07 1.11 -11.16
C ASP A 174 6.22 2.36 -11.33
N LEU A 175 6.73 3.48 -10.83
CA LEU A 175 6.24 4.82 -11.13
C LEU A 175 7.30 5.60 -11.89
N ASP A 176 6.88 6.41 -12.86
CA ASP A 176 7.79 7.34 -13.51
C ASP A 176 8.14 8.49 -12.58
N ARG A 177 9.35 8.98 -12.77
CA ARG A 177 9.76 10.24 -12.16
C ARG A 177 9.19 11.40 -12.96
N THR A 178 8.77 12.45 -12.27
CA THR A 178 8.29 13.68 -12.91
C THR A 178 9.32 14.35 -13.83
N GLU A 179 10.61 14.09 -13.66
CA GLU A 179 11.68 14.59 -14.55
C GLU A 179 11.68 13.91 -15.94
N ASP A 180 11.19 12.68 -16.05
CA ASP A 180 11.29 11.88 -17.27
C ASP A 180 10.15 12.23 -18.28
N VAL A 181 9.13 12.98 -17.85
CA VAL A 181 7.97 13.37 -18.67
C VAL A 181 8.27 14.55 -19.59
N PHE A 182 9.38 15.27 -19.37
CA PHE A 182 9.75 16.48 -20.12
C PHE A 182 11.07 16.36 -20.89
N ALA A 183 11.59 15.13 -21.06
CA ALA A 183 12.83 14.89 -21.81
C ALA A 183 12.59 14.46 -23.27
#